data_2bc327476a663ec425bc59a250feafab
#
_entry.id   2bc327476a663ec425bc59a250feafab
#
_cell.length_a   1.000
_cell.length_b   1.000
_cell.length_c   1.000
_cell.angle_alpha   90.00
_cell.angle_beta   90.00
_cell.angle_gamma   90.00
#
_symmetry.space_group_name_H-M   'P 1'
#
loop_
_entity.id
_entity.type
_entity.pdbx_description
1 polymer ?
#
loop_
_entity_poly.entity_id
_entity_poly.type
_entity_poly.pdbx_seq_one_letter_code
_entity_poly.pdbx_strand_id
1 'polypeptide(L)'
;MNVLLAASEGAPFLKTGGLGDVVGALAKAVSRKGHCAQVILPLYGEIKETYGDRMEYIGQKYIDFGWRRQYMGLFRCQVENVAYYFIDNEYYFKRGRVYGEYDDGERFGFFSKAILDAVPWLAQQPDILHLNDWQTALASAYFNLYYRGQEAYRRIKTVFTIHNIQYQGRYGKELLENVLGIDEAHFDSGFLACDGDVNFMKAAIVASDAVTTVSPSYAGEIVTPYYG
;
A
#
# COMPACT_ATOMS: atom_id res chain seq x y z
N MET A 1 1.22 -7.64 -19.28
CA MET A 1 0.45 -7.25 -18.08
C MET A 1 1.07 -6.00 -17.48
N ASN A 2 0.25 -5.17 -16.86
CA ASN A 2 0.66 -3.99 -16.13
C ASN A 2 0.59 -4.30 -14.64
N VAL A 3 1.70 -4.20 -13.93
CA VAL A 3 1.81 -4.51 -12.50
C VAL A 3 2.12 -3.24 -11.73
N LEU A 4 1.27 -2.87 -10.78
CA LEU A 4 1.51 -1.79 -9.82
C LEU A 4 1.95 -2.41 -8.49
N LEU A 5 3.21 -2.22 -8.12
CA LEU A 5 3.74 -2.61 -6.82
C LEU A 5 3.55 -1.45 -5.85
N ALA A 6 2.79 -1.65 -4.80
CA ALA A 6 2.61 -0.68 -3.72
C ALA A 6 3.39 -1.12 -2.48
N ALA A 7 4.15 -0.21 -1.90
CA ALA A 7 4.96 -0.47 -0.71
C ALA A 7 5.21 0.82 0.08
N SER A 8 5.61 0.68 1.34
CA SER A 8 6.02 1.82 2.16
C SER A 8 7.44 2.29 1.87
N GLU A 9 8.27 1.46 1.23
CA GLU A 9 9.63 1.77 0.81
C GLU A 9 9.98 1.03 -0.49
N GLY A 10 10.95 1.53 -1.25
CA GLY A 10 11.40 0.93 -2.50
C GLY A 10 12.69 1.58 -3.03
N ALA A 11 13.71 0.76 -3.26
CA ALA A 11 14.94 1.22 -3.90
C ALA A 11 14.66 1.67 -5.35
N PRO A 12 15.35 2.72 -5.85
CA PRO A 12 16.49 3.41 -5.22
C PRO A 12 16.12 4.59 -4.32
N PHE A 13 14.83 4.88 -4.08
CA PHE A 13 14.39 6.13 -3.45
C PHE A 13 14.47 6.09 -1.93
N LEU A 14 14.01 5.01 -1.32
CA LEU A 14 14.06 4.81 0.12
C LEU A 14 14.23 3.33 0.45
N LYS A 15 15.10 3.07 1.43
CA LYS A 15 15.36 1.74 1.93
C LYS A 15 15.70 1.81 3.41
N THR A 16 14.86 1.22 4.25
CA THR A 16 15.12 1.05 5.68
C THR A 16 15.41 -0.41 6.02
N GLY A 17 14.96 -1.34 5.18
CA GLY A 17 15.10 -2.78 5.37
C GLY A 17 15.07 -3.57 4.06
N GLY A 18 14.80 -4.86 4.17
CA GLY A 18 14.76 -5.78 3.04
C GLY A 18 13.60 -5.52 2.07
N LEU A 19 12.50 -4.93 2.55
CA LEU A 19 11.34 -4.60 1.72
C LEU A 19 11.71 -3.67 0.55
N GLY A 20 12.48 -2.62 0.83
CA GLY A 20 12.92 -1.68 -0.20
C GLY A 20 13.72 -2.35 -1.32
N ASP A 21 14.63 -3.28 -0.96
CA ASP A 21 15.41 -4.05 -1.94
C ASP A 21 14.52 -4.96 -2.79
N VAL A 22 13.59 -5.69 -2.14
CA VAL A 22 12.70 -6.61 -2.84
C VAL A 22 11.81 -5.86 -3.84
N VAL A 23 11.20 -4.75 -3.42
CA VAL A 23 10.33 -3.96 -4.31
C VAL A 23 11.08 -3.43 -5.52
N GLY A 24 12.26 -2.85 -5.32
CA GLY A 24 13.10 -2.35 -6.42
C GLY A 24 13.59 -3.46 -7.36
N ALA A 25 14.02 -4.59 -6.80
CA ALA A 25 14.48 -5.73 -7.59
C ALA A 25 13.34 -6.41 -8.35
N LEU A 26 12.18 -6.59 -7.71
CA LEU A 26 11.01 -7.21 -8.32
C LEU A 26 10.45 -6.38 -9.47
N ALA A 27 10.36 -5.06 -9.30
CA ALA A 27 9.91 -4.16 -10.36
C ALA A 27 10.80 -4.29 -11.62
N LYS A 28 12.13 -4.31 -11.43
CA LYS A 28 13.09 -4.54 -12.52
C LYS A 28 12.94 -5.93 -13.15
N ALA A 29 12.74 -6.96 -12.34
CA ALA A 29 12.57 -8.34 -12.83
C ALA A 29 11.28 -8.49 -13.65
N VAL A 30 10.17 -7.89 -13.20
CA VAL A 30 8.90 -7.84 -13.94
C VAL A 30 9.09 -7.14 -15.28
N SER A 31 9.76 -5.98 -15.29
CA SER A 31 10.06 -5.23 -16.51
C SER A 31 10.92 -6.03 -17.49
N ARG A 32 11.98 -6.72 -17.01
CA ARG A 32 12.85 -7.56 -17.85
C ARG A 32 12.10 -8.74 -18.49
N LYS A 33 11.01 -9.19 -17.90
CA LYS A 33 10.14 -10.24 -18.46
C LYS A 33 9.14 -9.70 -19.52
N GLY A 34 9.24 -8.42 -19.90
CA GLY A 34 8.38 -7.79 -20.90
C GLY A 34 7.03 -7.33 -20.38
N HIS A 35 6.88 -7.17 -19.07
CA HIS A 35 5.69 -6.59 -18.45
C HIS A 35 5.92 -5.13 -18.09
N CYS A 36 4.85 -4.32 -18.03
CA CYS A 36 4.94 -2.97 -17.52
C CYS A 36 4.97 -3.01 -15.98
N ALA A 37 6.06 -2.58 -15.39
CA ALA A 37 6.21 -2.45 -13.94
C ALA A 37 6.09 -0.99 -13.51
N GLN A 38 5.24 -0.73 -12.54
CA GLN A 38 5.05 0.55 -11.88
C GLN A 38 5.18 0.34 -10.38
N VAL A 39 5.72 1.31 -9.67
CA VAL A 39 5.84 1.29 -8.20
C VAL A 39 5.14 2.51 -7.64
N ILE A 40 4.43 2.39 -6.52
CA ILE A 40 3.83 3.50 -5.81
C ILE A 40 4.25 3.50 -4.35
N LEU A 41 4.79 4.63 -3.90
CA LEU A 41 5.39 4.85 -2.58
C LEU A 41 4.80 6.11 -1.94
N PRO A 42 4.88 6.28 -0.61
CA PRO A 42 4.70 7.58 0.01
C PRO A 42 5.83 8.54 -0.40
N LEU A 43 5.52 9.82 -0.59
CA LEU A 43 6.53 10.85 -0.80
C LEU A 43 7.06 11.34 0.55
N TYR A 44 8.01 10.61 1.11
CA TYR A 44 8.67 11.05 2.35
C TYR A 44 9.51 12.31 2.12
N GLY A 45 9.69 13.10 3.17
CA GLY A 45 10.48 14.34 3.10
C GLY A 45 11.87 14.13 2.51
N GLU A 46 12.58 13.09 2.95
CA GLU A 46 13.90 12.71 2.44
C GLU A 46 13.91 12.42 0.92
N ILE A 47 12.87 11.73 0.44
CA ILE A 47 12.73 11.46 -1.00
C ILE A 47 12.52 12.78 -1.76
N LYS A 48 11.65 13.65 -1.24
CA LYS A 48 11.35 14.94 -1.87
C LYS A 48 12.57 15.85 -1.90
N GLU A 49 13.34 15.90 -0.84
CA GLU A 49 14.58 16.66 -0.73
C GLU A 49 15.67 16.17 -1.70
N THR A 50 15.80 14.85 -1.85
CA THR A 50 16.86 14.24 -2.67
C THR A 50 16.52 14.19 -4.16
N TYR A 51 15.26 13.94 -4.49
CA TYR A 51 14.84 13.61 -5.86
C TYR A 51 13.78 14.56 -6.43
N GLY A 52 13.30 15.55 -5.67
CA GLY A 52 12.19 16.42 -6.06
C GLY A 52 12.37 17.08 -7.43
N ASP A 53 13.58 17.58 -7.73
CA ASP A 53 13.91 18.22 -9.01
C ASP A 53 13.81 17.28 -10.24
N ARG A 54 13.76 15.96 -9.99
CA ARG A 54 13.65 14.91 -11.03
C ARG A 54 12.24 14.36 -11.17
N MET A 55 11.30 14.87 -10.38
CA MET A 55 9.93 14.40 -10.33
C MET A 55 9.01 15.27 -11.18
N GLU A 56 8.16 14.61 -11.94
CA GLU A 56 7.06 15.24 -12.65
C GLU A 56 5.85 15.30 -11.70
N TYR A 57 5.28 16.49 -11.54
CA TYR A 57 4.01 16.64 -10.83
C TYR A 57 2.86 16.26 -11.76
N ILE A 58 2.05 15.27 -11.38
CA ILE A 58 0.93 14.77 -12.17
C ILE A 58 -0.36 15.53 -11.83
N GLY A 59 -0.61 15.77 -10.56
CA GLY A 59 -1.82 16.47 -10.11
C GLY A 59 -2.11 16.27 -8.64
N GLN A 60 -3.23 16.85 -8.20
CA GLN A 60 -3.72 16.73 -6.81
C GLN A 60 -5.22 16.62 -6.77
N LYS A 61 -5.72 16.01 -5.72
CA LYS A 61 -7.12 16.02 -5.32
C LYS A 61 -7.27 15.92 -3.80
N TYR A 62 -8.48 16.14 -3.32
CA TYR A 62 -8.84 15.80 -1.96
C TYR A 62 -9.61 14.50 -1.97
N ILE A 63 -9.23 13.57 -1.12
CA ILE A 63 -9.91 12.28 -0.94
C ILE A 63 -10.65 12.27 0.40
N ASP A 64 -11.82 11.66 0.42
CA ASP A 64 -12.57 11.47 1.65
C ASP A 64 -11.90 10.35 2.47
N PHE A 65 -11.56 10.65 3.72
CA PHE A 65 -10.86 9.75 4.62
C PHE A 65 -11.44 9.87 6.02
N GLY A 66 -12.31 8.93 6.39
CA GLY A 66 -13.19 9.06 7.53
C GLY A 66 -14.09 10.29 7.39
N TRP A 67 -14.19 11.08 8.43
CA TRP A 67 -14.97 12.34 8.42
C TRP A 67 -14.22 13.51 7.75
N ARG A 68 -12.96 13.33 7.37
CA ARG A 68 -12.06 14.36 6.84
C ARG A 68 -11.92 14.25 5.34
N ARG A 69 -11.55 15.36 4.73
CA ARG A 69 -11.05 15.42 3.36
C ARG A 69 -9.54 15.70 3.42
N GLN A 70 -8.75 14.75 2.94
CA GLN A 70 -7.30 14.83 2.96
C GLN A 70 -6.72 15.13 1.59
N TYR A 71 -5.73 16.03 1.55
CA TYR A 71 -4.97 16.31 0.33
C TYR A 71 -4.21 15.06 -0.13
N MET A 72 -4.23 14.81 -1.42
CA MET A 72 -3.39 13.82 -2.09
C MET A 72 -2.78 14.46 -3.34
N GLY A 73 -1.47 14.66 -3.34
CA GLY A 73 -0.69 14.96 -4.53
C GLY A 73 -0.11 13.68 -5.13
N LEU A 74 0.12 13.68 -6.44
CA LEU A 74 0.79 12.58 -7.14
C LEU A 74 1.97 13.13 -7.93
N PHE A 75 3.15 12.55 -7.67
CA PHE A 75 4.37 12.80 -8.43
C PHE A 75 4.84 11.53 -9.12
N ARG A 76 5.63 11.69 -10.18
CA ARG A 76 6.20 10.58 -10.95
C ARG A 76 7.68 10.80 -11.19
N CYS A 77 8.46 9.72 -11.15
CA CYS A 77 9.85 9.69 -11.58
C CYS A 77 10.11 8.40 -12.38
N GLN A 78 10.85 8.50 -13.46
CA GLN A 78 11.23 7.35 -14.27
C GLN A 78 12.64 6.88 -13.88
N VAL A 79 12.80 5.60 -13.55
CA VAL A 79 14.10 4.97 -13.32
C VAL A 79 14.22 3.76 -14.22
N GLU A 80 15.15 3.79 -15.18
CA GLU A 80 15.24 2.76 -16.20
C GLU A 80 13.87 2.56 -16.89
N ASN A 81 13.37 1.33 -16.91
CA ASN A 81 12.08 0.97 -17.51
C ASN A 81 10.94 0.88 -16.47
N VAL A 82 11.12 1.41 -15.25
CA VAL A 82 10.13 1.38 -14.17
C VAL A 82 9.66 2.81 -13.87
N ALA A 83 8.34 3.02 -13.88
CA ALA A 83 7.74 4.26 -13.44
C ALA A 83 7.49 4.20 -11.92
N TYR A 84 8.02 5.16 -11.19
CA TYR A 84 7.76 5.32 -9.75
C TYR A 84 6.80 6.47 -9.55
N TYR A 85 5.75 6.21 -8.79
CA TYR A 85 4.76 7.19 -8.36
C TYR A 85 4.89 7.45 -6.87
N PHE A 86 4.59 8.67 -6.44
CA PHE A 86 4.72 9.09 -5.06
C PHE A 86 3.47 9.81 -4.61
N ILE A 87 2.85 9.32 -3.54
CA ILE A 87 1.72 9.97 -2.87
C ILE A 87 2.23 11.06 -1.95
N ASP A 88 1.96 12.32 -2.31
CA ASP A 88 2.31 13.48 -1.52
C ASP A 88 1.20 13.85 -0.54
N ASN A 89 1.57 13.84 0.73
CA ASN A 89 0.86 14.47 1.82
C ASN A 89 1.88 14.76 2.93
N GLU A 90 2.32 16.01 3.04
CA GLU A 90 3.37 16.38 3.99
C GLU A 90 2.96 16.15 5.46
N TYR A 91 1.67 16.26 5.78
CA TYR A 91 1.19 15.98 7.13
C TYR A 91 1.49 14.53 7.55
N TYR A 92 1.32 13.56 6.63
CA TYR A 92 1.57 12.16 6.91
C TYR A 92 3.02 11.72 6.65
N PHE A 93 3.70 12.28 5.64
CA PHE A 93 4.95 11.69 5.14
C PHE A 93 6.19 12.56 5.32
N LYS A 94 6.05 13.83 5.69
CA LYS A 94 7.20 14.67 6.08
C LYS A 94 7.45 14.52 7.57
N ARG A 95 7.98 13.37 7.97
CA ARG A 95 8.23 12.97 9.35
C ARG A 95 9.70 12.60 9.54
N GLY A 96 10.16 12.58 10.77
CA GLY A 96 11.53 12.19 11.13
C GLY A 96 11.80 10.69 11.02
N ARG A 97 10.75 9.88 10.87
CA ARG A 97 10.83 8.42 10.77
C ARG A 97 9.89 7.91 9.71
N VAL A 98 10.29 6.80 9.07
CA VAL A 98 9.41 6.07 8.13
C VAL A 98 8.33 5.31 8.89
N TYR A 99 8.70 4.69 10.01
CA TYR A 99 7.85 3.88 10.87
C TYR A 99 7.96 4.27 12.34
N GLY A 100 6.98 3.85 13.13
CA GLY A 100 6.98 4.02 14.59
C GLY A 100 6.45 5.38 15.05
N GLU A 101 5.70 6.07 14.21
CA GLU A 101 4.93 7.24 14.62
C GLU A 101 3.61 6.80 15.30
N TYR A 102 3.12 7.60 16.23
CA TYR A 102 1.90 7.28 17.00
C TYR A 102 0.65 7.13 16.11
N ASP A 103 0.65 7.77 14.95
CA ASP A 103 -0.44 7.81 13.99
C ASP A 103 -0.19 6.92 12.76
N ASP A 104 0.67 5.91 12.84
CA ASP A 104 0.99 5.02 11.71
C ASP A 104 -0.25 4.32 11.13
N GLY A 105 -1.25 3.98 11.96
CA GLY A 105 -2.51 3.42 11.49
C GLY A 105 -3.26 4.36 10.56
N GLU A 106 -3.31 5.65 10.91
CA GLU A 106 -3.91 6.69 10.07
C GLU A 106 -3.06 6.93 8.81
N ARG A 107 -1.75 7.10 8.97
CA ARG A 107 -0.81 7.38 7.87
C ARG A 107 -0.88 6.32 6.77
N PHE A 108 -0.78 5.05 7.13
CA PHE A 108 -0.79 3.95 6.18
C PHE A 108 -2.20 3.53 5.76
N GLY A 109 -3.22 3.83 6.56
CA GLY A 109 -4.61 3.80 6.13
C GLY A 109 -4.89 4.80 5.00
N PHE A 110 -4.44 6.06 5.18
CA PHE A 110 -4.50 7.07 4.13
C PHE A 110 -3.72 6.63 2.88
N PHE A 111 -2.48 6.15 3.03
CA PHE A 111 -1.69 5.66 1.91
C PHE A 111 -2.41 4.56 1.14
N SER A 112 -2.97 3.58 1.84
CA SER A 112 -3.73 2.48 1.25
C SER A 112 -4.91 2.96 0.41
N LYS A 113 -5.65 3.95 0.87
CA LYS A 113 -6.74 4.56 0.11
C LYS A 113 -6.23 5.38 -1.07
N ALA A 114 -5.19 6.17 -0.85
CA ALA A 114 -4.58 7.02 -1.86
C ALA A 114 -3.99 6.22 -3.04
N ILE A 115 -3.47 5.00 -2.81
CA ILE A 115 -3.04 4.07 -3.87
C ILE A 115 -4.18 3.85 -4.86
N LEU A 116 -5.37 3.54 -4.36
CA LEU A 116 -6.54 3.29 -5.21
C LEU A 116 -6.99 4.56 -5.91
N ASP A 117 -7.07 5.66 -5.19
CA ASP A 117 -7.44 6.95 -5.74
C ASP A 117 -6.46 7.48 -6.81
N ALA A 118 -5.22 7.02 -6.83
CA ALA A 118 -4.22 7.34 -7.84
C ALA A 118 -4.36 6.50 -9.12
N VAL A 119 -5.00 5.33 -9.09
CA VAL A 119 -5.11 4.42 -10.24
C VAL A 119 -5.56 5.11 -11.53
N PRO A 120 -6.60 5.97 -11.55
CA PRO A 120 -7.03 6.63 -12.78
C PRO A 120 -5.98 7.58 -13.40
N TRP A 121 -4.97 7.99 -12.64
CA TRP A 121 -3.93 8.94 -13.06
C TRP A 121 -2.62 8.27 -13.48
N LEU A 122 -2.54 6.94 -13.33
CA LEU A 122 -1.36 6.20 -13.75
C LEU A 122 -1.26 6.14 -15.27
N ALA A 123 -0.04 6.19 -15.80
CA ALA A 123 0.22 6.10 -17.23
C ALA A 123 -0.29 4.79 -17.85
N GLN A 124 -0.28 3.72 -17.08
CA GLN A 124 -0.84 2.43 -17.47
C GLN A 124 -1.75 1.91 -16.36
N GLN A 125 -3.00 1.60 -16.72
CA GLN A 125 -3.93 0.99 -15.77
C GLN A 125 -3.41 -0.40 -15.36
N PRO A 126 -3.33 -0.72 -14.07
CA PRO A 126 -2.81 -1.99 -13.62
C PRO A 126 -3.78 -3.15 -13.91
N ASP A 127 -3.25 -4.28 -14.35
CA ASP A 127 -3.94 -5.57 -14.33
C ASP A 127 -3.80 -6.22 -12.94
N ILE A 128 -2.64 -5.98 -12.29
CA ILE A 128 -2.30 -6.49 -10.97
C ILE A 128 -1.94 -5.34 -10.04
N LEU A 129 -2.62 -5.25 -8.90
CA LEU A 129 -2.23 -4.44 -7.75
C LEU A 129 -1.53 -5.35 -6.74
N HIS A 130 -0.21 -5.20 -6.64
CA HIS A 130 0.64 -5.99 -5.76
C HIS A 130 0.98 -5.20 -4.51
N LEU A 131 0.39 -5.57 -3.40
CA LEU A 131 0.50 -4.93 -2.10
C LEU A 131 1.56 -5.63 -1.25
N ASN A 132 2.37 -4.86 -0.55
CA ASN A 132 3.51 -5.37 0.23
C ASN A 132 3.42 -4.91 1.68
N ASP A 133 3.32 -5.87 2.59
CA ASP A 133 3.20 -5.71 4.05
C ASP A 133 1.99 -4.86 4.52
N TRP A 134 1.85 -4.76 5.84
CA TRP A 134 0.70 -4.17 6.51
C TRP A 134 0.45 -2.70 6.13
N GLN A 135 1.48 -1.97 5.74
CA GLN A 135 1.38 -0.56 5.36
C GLN A 135 0.55 -0.33 4.08
N THR A 136 0.38 -1.35 3.27
CA THR A 136 -0.45 -1.31 2.05
C THR A 136 -1.69 -2.20 2.16
N ALA A 137 -1.82 -2.94 3.23
CA ALA A 137 -2.82 -4.00 3.40
C ALA A 137 -4.26 -3.52 3.25
N LEU A 138 -4.59 -2.36 3.83
CA LEU A 138 -5.95 -1.82 3.73
C LEU A 138 -6.36 -1.46 2.29
N ALA A 139 -5.42 -1.31 1.35
CA ALA A 139 -5.78 -1.10 -0.05
C ALA A 139 -6.59 -2.27 -0.61
N SER A 140 -6.30 -3.51 -0.20
CA SER A 140 -7.09 -4.68 -0.57
C SER A 140 -8.51 -4.64 0.02
N ALA A 141 -8.64 -4.24 1.28
CA ALA A 141 -9.94 -4.08 1.93
C ALA A 141 -10.77 -2.99 1.26
N TYR A 142 -10.22 -1.77 1.12
CA TYR A 142 -10.89 -0.68 0.41
C TYR A 142 -11.28 -1.06 -1.01
N PHE A 143 -10.38 -1.75 -1.73
CA PHE A 143 -10.64 -2.22 -3.08
C PHE A 143 -11.90 -3.07 -3.15
N ASN A 144 -12.02 -4.08 -2.28
CA ASN A 144 -13.19 -4.95 -2.25
C ASN A 144 -14.47 -4.23 -1.81
N LEU A 145 -14.37 -3.35 -0.81
CA LEU A 145 -15.54 -2.68 -0.25
C LEU A 145 -16.08 -1.57 -1.15
N TYR A 146 -15.20 -0.80 -1.82
CA TYR A 146 -15.63 0.46 -2.44
C TYR A 146 -15.22 0.64 -3.90
N TYR A 147 -14.23 -0.10 -4.43
CA TYR A 147 -13.66 0.17 -5.75
C TYR A 147 -13.91 -0.93 -6.77
N ARG A 148 -13.91 -2.21 -6.39
CA ARG A 148 -14.00 -3.36 -7.30
C ARG A 148 -15.18 -3.29 -8.27
N GLY A 149 -16.31 -2.73 -7.86
CA GLY A 149 -17.52 -2.56 -8.69
C GLY A 149 -17.44 -1.42 -9.72
N GLN A 150 -16.46 -0.53 -9.62
CA GLN A 150 -16.31 0.60 -10.51
C GLN A 150 -15.58 0.19 -11.80
N GLU A 151 -15.94 0.79 -12.95
CA GLU A 151 -15.42 0.42 -14.28
C GLU A 151 -13.89 0.45 -14.36
N ALA A 152 -13.25 1.47 -13.81
CA ALA A 152 -11.79 1.64 -13.83
C ALA A 152 -11.03 0.53 -13.08
N TYR A 153 -11.71 -0.21 -12.19
CA TYR A 153 -11.06 -1.19 -11.30
C TYR A 153 -11.47 -2.63 -11.59
N ARG A 154 -12.48 -2.84 -12.43
CA ARG A 154 -13.13 -4.15 -12.64
C ARG A 154 -12.18 -5.27 -13.10
N ARG A 155 -11.09 -4.93 -13.79
CA ARG A 155 -10.09 -5.89 -14.29
C ARG A 155 -8.94 -6.15 -13.34
N ILE A 156 -8.79 -5.33 -12.30
CA ILE A 156 -7.65 -5.42 -11.39
C ILE A 156 -7.77 -6.65 -10.50
N LYS A 157 -6.69 -7.40 -10.40
CA LYS A 157 -6.50 -8.47 -9.42
C LYS A 157 -5.52 -8.02 -8.34
N THR A 158 -5.78 -8.41 -7.11
CA THR A 158 -4.95 -8.04 -5.96
C THR A 158 -4.05 -9.20 -5.54
N VAL A 159 -2.78 -8.90 -5.33
CA VAL A 159 -1.80 -9.82 -4.74
C VAL A 159 -1.28 -9.16 -3.47
N PHE A 160 -1.27 -9.88 -2.37
CA PHE A 160 -0.70 -9.41 -1.10
C PHE A 160 0.51 -10.26 -0.71
N THR A 161 1.66 -9.62 -0.45
CA THR A 161 2.89 -10.28 -0.02
C THR A 161 3.21 -9.95 1.43
N ILE A 162 3.37 -10.99 2.24
CA ILE A 162 3.82 -10.91 3.63
C ILE A 162 5.35 -11.03 3.64
N HIS A 163 6.06 -9.95 4.00
CA HIS A 163 7.50 -9.97 4.21
C HIS A 163 7.84 -10.26 5.67
N ASN A 164 7.06 -9.70 6.61
CA ASN A 164 7.24 -9.96 8.03
C ASN A 164 5.89 -10.03 8.75
N ILE A 165 5.48 -11.25 9.12
CA ILE A 165 4.21 -11.54 9.79
C ILE A 165 4.12 -10.93 11.21
N GLN A 166 5.25 -10.58 11.83
CA GLN A 166 5.25 -10.00 13.18
C GLN A 166 4.68 -8.57 13.20
N TYR A 167 4.73 -7.87 12.08
CA TYR A 167 4.18 -6.51 11.95
C TYR A 167 2.89 -6.56 11.15
N GLN A 168 1.76 -6.52 11.84
CA GLN A 168 0.45 -6.77 11.25
C GLN A 168 -0.42 -5.51 11.09
N GLY A 169 -0.02 -4.37 11.67
CA GLY A 169 -0.85 -3.18 11.70
C GLY A 169 -2.10 -3.39 12.56
N ARG A 170 -1.91 -3.59 13.87
CA ARG A 170 -2.98 -3.81 14.84
C ARG A 170 -3.31 -2.50 15.56
N TYR A 171 -4.59 -2.16 15.60
CA TYR A 171 -5.10 -0.92 16.18
C TYR A 171 -6.47 -1.13 16.81
N GLY A 172 -6.86 -0.23 17.70
CA GLY A 172 -8.18 -0.25 18.31
C GLY A 172 -9.31 -0.03 17.29
N LYS A 173 -10.51 -0.54 17.63
CA LYS A 173 -11.72 -0.49 16.78
C LYS A 173 -12.12 0.95 16.40
N GLU A 174 -11.88 1.91 17.29
CA GLU A 174 -12.17 3.32 17.11
C GLU A 174 -11.48 3.97 15.89
N LEU A 175 -10.43 3.31 15.36
CA LEU A 175 -9.76 3.77 14.15
C LEU A 175 -10.66 3.67 12.90
N LEU A 176 -11.58 2.70 12.85
CA LEU A 176 -12.35 2.38 11.64
C LEU A 176 -13.20 3.54 11.14
N GLU A 177 -14.27 3.89 11.86
CA GLU A 177 -15.18 4.95 11.41
C GLU A 177 -14.55 6.34 11.53
N ASN A 178 -13.91 6.59 12.68
CA ASN A 178 -13.39 7.92 12.98
C ASN A 178 -12.25 8.35 12.06
N VAL A 179 -11.44 7.41 11.57
CA VAL A 179 -10.24 7.73 10.80
C VAL A 179 -10.27 7.12 9.41
N LEU A 180 -10.52 5.83 9.31
CA LEU A 180 -10.41 5.10 8.06
C LEU A 180 -11.65 5.22 7.17
N GLY A 181 -12.81 5.58 7.73
CA GLY A 181 -14.09 5.62 7.00
C GLY A 181 -14.55 4.24 6.58
N ILE A 182 -14.28 3.23 7.40
CA ILE A 182 -14.74 1.86 7.23
C ILE A 182 -15.80 1.57 8.30
N ASP A 183 -16.98 1.13 7.87
CA ASP A 183 -18.09 0.79 8.75
C ASP A 183 -17.69 -0.30 9.76
N GLU A 184 -18.03 -0.11 11.03
CA GLU A 184 -17.77 -1.06 12.12
C GLU A 184 -18.39 -2.43 11.89
N ALA A 185 -19.42 -2.55 11.07
CA ALA A 185 -19.99 -3.84 10.69
C ALA A 185 -18.95 -4.79 10.06
N HIS A 186 -17.91 -4.23 9.40
CA HIS A 186 -16.80 -5.02 8.86
C HIS A 186 -15.83 -5.54 9.94
N PHE A 187 -15.82 -4.92 11.11
CA PHE A 187 -15.16 -5.49 12.29
C PHE A 187 -16.01 -6.61 12.90
N ASP A 188 -17.28 -6.32 13.14
CA ASP A 188 -18.22 -7.25 13.79
C ASP A 188 -18.43 -8.53 12.97
N SER A 189 -18.34 -8.44 11.63
CA SER A 189 -18.34 -9.61 10.73
C SER A 189 -17.08 -10.48 10.82
N GLY A 190 -16.05 -10.02 11.52
CA GLY A 190 -14.74 -10.68 11.59
C GLY A 190 -13.81 -10.40 10.39
N PHE A 191 -14.22 -9.59 9.42
CA PHE A 191 -13.39 -9.28 8.24
C PHE A 191 -12.09 -8.56 8.60
N LEU A 192 -12.16 -7.57 9.51
CA LEU A 192 -11.02 -6.79 9.98
C LEU A 192 -10.55 -7.19 11.38
N ALA A 193 -11.38 -7.91 12.15
CA ALA A 193 -11.10 -8.22 13.55
C ALA A 193 -10.14 -9.40 13.72
N CYS A 194 -9.17 -9.24 14.63
CA CYS A 194 -8.29 -10.30 15.10
C CYS A 194 -7.94 -10.04 16.56
N ASP A 195 -8.29 -10.98 17.46
CA ASP A 195 -8.04 -10.89 18.91
C ASP A 195 -8.51 -9.60 19.57
N GLY A 196 -9.65 -9.06 19.11
CA GLY A 196 -10.23 -7.83 19.64
C GLY A 196 -9.72 -6.53 19.02
N ASP A 197 -8.71 -6.60 18.19
CA ASP A 197 -8.15 -5.44 17.45
C ASP A 197 -8.56 -5.45 15.98
N VAL A 198 -8.51 -4.29 15.35
CA VAL A 198 -8.45 -4.16 13.89
C VAL A 198 -7.07 -4.61 13.43
N ASN A 199 -7.01 -5.55 12.48
CA ASN A 199 -5.77 -6.07 11.94
C ASN A 199 -5.71 -5.86 10.42
N PHE A 200 -4.83 -4.97 9.98
CA PHE A 200 -4.71 -4.59 8.56
C PHE A 200 -4.24 -5.76 7.70
N MET A 201 -3.23 -6.50 8.20
CA MET A 201 -2.70 -7.65 7.47
C MET A 201 -3.75 -8.75 7.29
N LYS A 202 -4.53 -9.06 8.33
CA LYS A 202 -5.65 -10.01 8.23
C LYS A 202 -6.66 -9.58 7.17
N ALA A 203 -7.03 -8.30 7.15
CA ALA A 203 -7.93 -7.77 6.15
C ALA A 203 -7.40 -8.01 4.73
N ALA A 204 -6.11 -7.79 4.49
CA ALA A 204 -5.50 -8.05 3.19
C ALA A 204 -5.45 -9.54 2.83
N ILE A 205 -5.14 -10.41 3.80
CA ILE A 205 -5.13 -11.86 3.58
C ILE A 205 -6.52 -12.35 3.14
N VAL A 206 -7.58 -11.85 3.77
CA VAL A 206 -8.96 -12.22 3.43
C VAL A 206 -9.44 -11.58 2.12
N ALA A 207 -9.02 -10.34 1.85
CA ALA A 207 -9.54 -9.54 0.75
C ALA A 207 -8.80 -9.76 -0.58
N SER A 208 -7.55 -10.24 -0.58
CA SER A 208 -6.74 -10.34 -1.79
C SER A 208 -7.10 -11.56 -2.65
N ASP A 209 -6.99 -11.42 -3.98
CA ASP A 209 -7.19 -12.55 -4.90
C ASP A 209 -6.08 -13.62 -4.75
N ALA A 210 -4.88 -13.22 -4.31
CA ALA A 210 -3.78 -14.13 -3.97
C ALA A 210 -2.92 -13.58 -2.83
N VAL A 211 -2.41 -14.48 -2.00
CA VAL A 211 -1.48 -14.16 -0.90
C VAL A 211 -0.17 -14.90 -1.12
N THR A 212 0.94 -14.22 -0.95
CA THR A 212 2.28 -14.77 -1.12
C THR A 212 3.19 -14.37 0.03
N THR A 213 4.34 -15.02 0.13
CA THR A 213 5.44 -14.63 1.02
C THR A 213 6.79 -14.86 0.37
N VAL A 214 7.86 -14.51 1.07
CA VAL A 214 9.20 -14.33 0.51
C VAL A 214 9.95 -15.64 0.23
N SER A 215 9.55 -16.78 0.83
CA SER A 215 10.16 -18.08 0.57
C SER A 215 9.23 -19.25 0.92
N PRO A 216 9.45 -20.45 0.33
CA PRO A 216 8.69 -21.65 0.69
C PRO A 216 8.84 -22.06 2.16
N SER A 217 10.02 -21.91 2.75
CA SER A 217 10.25 -22.20 4.17
C SER A 217 9.46 -21.23 5.05
N TYR A 218 9.51 -19.95 4.76
CA TYR A 218 8.76 -18.95 5.51
C TYR A 218 7.24 -19.15 5.38
N ALA A 219 6.76 -19.58 4.21
CA ALA A 219 5.35 -19.95 4.03
C ALA A 219 4.93 -21.09 4.98
N GLY A 220 5.81 -22.06 5.24
CA GLY A 220 5.57 -23.11 6.22
C GLY A 220 5.59 -22.62 7.67
N GLU A 221 6.47 -21.67 7.98
CA GLU A 221 6.63 -21.12 9.32
C GLU A 221 5.43 -20.26 9.76
N ILE A 222 5.00 -19.32 8.89
CA ILE A 222 3.96 -18.33 9.25
C ILE A 222 2.55 -18.89 9.39
N VAL A 223 2.32 -20.15 9.02
CA VAL A 223 1.03 -20.86 9.22
C VAL A 223 1.02 -21.72 10.48
N THR A 224 2.05 -21.63 11.32
CA THR A 224 2.11 -22.37 12.60
C THR A 224 1.43 -21.59 13.72
N PRO A 225 0.95 -22.28 14.80
CA PRO A 225 0.33 -21.62 15.97
C PRO A 225 1.23 -20.59 16.68
N TYR A 226 2.53 -20.56 16.39
CA TYR A 226 3.46 -19.57 16.94
C TYR A 226 3.17 -18.15 16.43
N TYR A 227 2.62 -18.04 15.22
CA TYR A 227 2.33 -16.73 14.59
C TYR A 227 0.83 -16.36 14.61
N GLY A 228 -0.04 -17.22 15.12
CA GLY A 228 -1.49 -17.01 15.27
C GLY A 228 -2.35 -17.79 14.32
#